data_573fb99f4f87a4e5a65231ffb0c7f957
#
_entry.id   573fb99f4f87a4e5a65231ffb0c7f957
#
_cell.length_a   1.000
_cell.length_b   1.000
_cell.length_c   1.000
_cell.angle_alpha   90.00
_cell.angle_beta   90.00
_cell.angle_gamma   90.00
#
_symmetry.space_group_name_H-M   'P 1'
#
loop_
_entity.id
_entity.type
_entity.pdbx_description
1 polymer ?
#
loop_
_entity_poly.entity_id
_entity_poly.type
_entity_poly.pdbx_seq_one_letter_code
_entity_poly.pdbx_strand_id
1 'polypeptide(L)'
;MKKLAIALTAIAAFTAPAVAADMPVRAPVYQPPAPVYNWTGFYIFGGGGGGLWNADSSVVAFPTGVAFTRDQRLGGSGWFGTVGAGYDWQFSNWVFGVFGDGQFGEIRGSLSDPVNVIEGREKLRDTWAAGVRLGYLVAPNVNSYVNAGYTGSEWSGTTLTSLVGGPSVATTASFHRDGWFIGGGFENSLNFFGISAPGWFMKTEYRSAFFDRITLPETFVAGPLTASSVTFKPWVQTISTSLVYRFNWGGARY
;
A
#
# COMPACT_ATOMS: atom_id res chain seq x y z
N MET A 1 -4.74 28.47 29.52
CA MET A 1 -6.06 28.35 30.16
C MET A 1 -7.20 29.01 29.36
N LYS A 2 -7.03 30.20 28.76
CA LYS A 2 -8.10 30.86 27.95
C LYS A 2 -8.54 30.07 26.70
N LYS A 3 -7.63 29.31 26.04
CA LYS A 3 -7.97 28.51 24.85
C LYS A 3 -8.78 27.25 25.15
N LEU A 4 -8.64 26.70 26.39
CA LEU A 4 -9.40 25.54 26.84
C LEU A 4 -10.85 25.89 27.19
N ALA A 5 -11.06 27.11 27.72
CA ALA A 5 -12.39 27.60 28.04
C ALA A 5 -13.25 27.84 26.77
N ILE A 6 -12.66 28.29 25.67
CA ILE A 6 -13.34 28.47 24.38
C ILE A 6 -13.76 27.17 23.75
N ALA A 7 -12.94 26.11 23.88
CA ALA A 7 -13.30 24.78 23.37
C ALA A 7 -14.46 24.13 24.15
N LEU A 8 -14.52 24.32 25.46
CA LEU A 8 -15.62 23.80 26.28
C LEU A 8 -16.95 24.55 26.05
N THR A 9 -16.90 25.86 25.76
CA THR A 9 -18.11 26.64 25.43
C THR A 9 -18.71 26.24 24.09
N ALA A 10 -17.89 25.86 23.11
CA ALA A 10 -18.36 25.39 21.81
C ALA A 10 -19.11 24.04 21.87
N ILE A 11 -18.70 23.14 22.79
CA ILE A 11 -19.36 21.84 22.99
C ILE A 11 -20.71 21.99 23.71
N ALA A 12 -20.85 22.96 24.61
CA ALA A 12 -22.10 23.20 25.33
C ALA A 12 -23.23 23.81 24.45
N ALA A 13 -22.89 24.44 23.32
CA ALA A 13 -23.87 25.00 22.41
C ALA A 13 -24.66 23.97 21.58
N PHE A 14 -24.22 22.69 21.54
CA PHE A 14 -24.89 21.63 20.80
C PHE A 14 -25.88 20.81 21.63
N THR A 15 -26.07 21.13 22.92
CA THR A 15 -26.98 20.37 23.82
C THR A 15 -28.34 21.06 24.05
N ALA A 16 -28.70 22.08 23.26
CA ALA A 16 -30.02 22.68 23.38
C ALA A 16 -31.09 21.67 22.86
N PRO A 17 -32.09 21.27 23.67
CA PRO A 17 -33.17 20.43 23.18
C PRO A 17 -33.96 21.21 22.13
N ALA A 18 -33.98 20.68 20.89
CA ALA A 18 -34.87 21.18 19.85
C ALA A 18 -36.32 20.87 20.29
N VAL A 19 -37.09 21.90 20.62
CA VAL A 19 -38.54 21.75 20.79
C VAL A 19 -39.12 21.52 19.41
N ALA A 20 -39.40 20.26 19.07
CA ALA A 20 -40.06 19.88 17.84
C ALA A 20 -41.51 20.38 17.93
N ALA A 21 -41.83 21.39 17.11
CA ALA A 21 -43.24 21.71 16.83
C ALA A 21 -43.90 20.50 16.22
N ASP A 22 -45.14 20.25 16.68
CA ASP A 22 -46.04 19.16 16.23
C ASP A 22 -46.18 19.21 14.70
N MET A 23 -45.35 18.48 13.99
CA MET A 23 -45.53 18.28 12.55
C MET A 23 -46.47 17.09 12.34
N PRO A 24 -47.46 17.21 11.46
CA PRO A 24 -48.31 16.08 11.15
C PRO A 24 -47.45 14.87 10.76
N VAL A 25 -47.71 13.71 11.40
CA VAL A 25 -47.04 12.45 11.14
C VAL A 25 -47.13 12.16 9.65
N ARG A 26 -46.09 12.46 8.89
CA ARG A 26 -45.97 12.00 7.50
C ARG A 26 -46.05 10.48 7.54
N ALA A 27 -46.95 9.90 6.73
CA ALA A 27 -46.97 8.47 6.51
C ALA A 27 -45.50 7.97 6.26
N PRO A 28 -45.12 6.83 6.85
CA PRO A 28 -43.77 6.31 6.66
C PRO A 28 -43.55 6.17 5.15
N VAL A 29 -42.54 6.93 4.66
CA VAL A 29 -42.08 6.79 3.29
C VAL A 29 -41.57 5.35 3.18
N TYR A 30 -42.24 4.51 2.39
CA TYR A 30 -41.73 3.17 2.07
C TYR A 30 -40.34 3.33 1.45
N GLN A 31 -39.32 3.09 2.24
CA GLN A 31 -37.95 2.97 1.72
C GLN A 31 -37.85 1.56 1.15
N PRO A 32 -37.59 1.41 -0.15
CA PRO A 32 -37.29 0.10 -0.71
C PRO A 32 -36.17 -0.54 0.11
N PRO A 33 -36.21 -1.84 0.41
CA PRO A 33 -35.14 -2.51 1.12
C PRO A 33 -33.82 -2.24 0.40
N ALA A 34 -32.79 -1.89 1.18
CA ALA A 34 -31.46 -1.64 0.62
C ALA A 34 -31.00 -2.85 -0.21
N PRO A 35 -30.43 -2.66 -1.39
CA PRO A 35 -29.97 -3.76 -2.21
C PRO A 35 -29.02 -4.65 -1.41
N VAL A 36 -29.34 -5.94 -1.33
CA VAL A 36 -28.49 -6.93 -0.65
C VAL A 36 -27.36 -7.27 -1.61
N TYR A 37 -26.15 -6.78 -1.33
CA TYR A 37 -24.95 -7.13 -2.09
C TYR A 37 -24.49 -8.53 -1.71
N ASN A 38 -24.27 -9.38 -2.70
CA ASN A 38 -23.59 -10.66 -2.53
C ASN A 38 -22.10 -10.46 -2.86
N TRP A 39 -21.24 -10.60 -1.85
CA TRP A 39 -19.80 -10.45 -1.97
C TRP A 39 -19.12 -11.72 -2.48
N THR A 40 -19.83 -12.85 -2.55
CA THR A 40 -19.29 -14.09 -3.09
C THR A 40 -19.11 -13.99 -4.59
N GLY A 41 -17.89 -14.27 -5.07
CA GLY A 41 -17.60 -14.32 -6.49
C GLY A 41 -16.21 -13.82 -6.86
N PHE A 42 -15.91 -13.96 -8.13
CA PHE A 42 -14.68 -13.47 -8.73
C PHE A 42 -14.73 -11.95 -8.91
N TYR A 43 -13.59 -11.31 -8.73
CA TYR A 43 -13.44 -9.88 -9.00
C TYR A 43 -12.09 -9.57 -9.63
N ILE A 44 -12.05 -8.47 -10.38
CA ILE A 44 -10.84 -7.85 -10.89
C ILE A 44 -10.78 -6.41 -10.42
N PHE A 45 -9.60 -5.87 -10.33
CA PHE A 45 -9.44 -4.47 -9.96
C PHE A 45 -8.24 -3.83 -10.65
N GLY A 46 -8.32 -2.50 -10.77
CA GLY A 46 -7.23 -1.68 -11.27
C GLY A 46 -7.29 -0.28 -10.68
N GLY A 47 -6.14 0.30 -10.44
CA GLY A 47 -6.06 1.61 -9.81
C GLY A 47 -4.65 2.13 -9.71
N GLY A 48 -4.42 3.01 -8.75
CA GLY A 48 -3.11 3.57 -8.49
C GLY A 48 -2.97 4.09 -7.08
N GLY A 49 -1.76 4.45 -6.73
CA GLY A 49 -1.47 4.92 -5.39
C GLY A 49 -0.09 5.54 -5.26
N GLY A 50 0.22 5.92 -4.04
CA GLY A 50 1.53 6.38 -3.63
C GLY A 50 2.18 5.36 -2.70
N GLY A 51 3.50 5.29 -2.76
CA GLY A 51 4.26 4.43 -1.87
C GLY A 51 5.54 5.09 -1.40
N LEU A 52 6.05 4.57 -0.33
CA LEU A 52 7.37 4.90 0.18
C LEU A 52 8.09 3.61 0.58
N TRP A 53 9.40 3.60 0.43
CA TRP A 53 10.22 2.57 1.02
C TRP A 53 11.23 3.19 1.99
N ASN A 54 11.55 2.43 3.02
CA ASN A 54 12.66 2.68 3.91
C ASN A 54 13.54 1.44 3.91
N ALA A 55 14.84 1.62 4.04
CA ALA A 55 15.77 0.51 4.18
C ALA A 55 16.82 0.82 5.23
N ASP A 56 17.08 -0.14 6.08
CA ASP A 56 18.27 -0.12 6.93
C ASP A 56 19.46 -0.60 6.08
N SER A 57 20.48 0.23 5.98
CA SER A 57 21.66 0.03 5.12
C SER A 57 22.92 0.25 5.91
N SER A 58 23.92 -0.58 5.69
CA SER A 58 25.29 -0.40 6.21
C SER A 58 26.30 -0.85 5.18
N VAL A 59 27.49 -0.24 5.21
CA VAL A 59 28.60 -0.66 4.38
C VAL A 59 29.39 -1.73 5.11
N VAL A 60 29.64 -2.84 4.42
CA VAL A 60 30.37 -4.00 4.94
C VAL A 60 31.55 -4.35 4.07
N ALA A 61 32.59 -4.94 4.66
CA ALA A 61 33.74 -5.45 3.94
C ALA A 61 33.34 -6.67 3.08
N PHE A 62 33.79 -6.72 1.84
CA PHE A 62 33.64 -7.88 0.97
C PHE A 62 34.97 -8.71 0.98
N PRO A 63 34.93 -10.05 1.14
CA PRO A 63 33.75 -10.90 1.32
C PRO A 63 33.39 -11.17 2.81
N THR A 64 34.08 -10.55 3.76
CA THR A 64 34.02 -10.91 5.19
C THR A 64 32.71 -10.50 5.89
N GLY A 65 31.97 -9.51 5.33
CA GLY A 65 30.74 -9.03 5.92
C GLY A 65 30.92 -8.16 7.18
N VAL A 66 32.16 -7.82 7.54
CA VAL A 66 32.42 -6.96 8.71
C VAL A 66 31.93 -5.55 8.43
N ALA A 67 31.10 -5.00 9.32
CA ALA A 67 30.54 -3.67 9.15
C ALA A 67 31.59 -2.56 9.31
N PHE A 68 31.65 -1.65 8.35
CA PHE A 68 32.45 -0.43 8.41
C PHE A 68 31.64 0.75 8.97
N THR A 69 30.32 0.73 8.79
CA THR A 69 29.44 1.81 9.24
C THR A 69 28.34 1.27 10.14
N ARG A 70 27.73 2.16 10.92
CA ARG A 70 26.46 1.87 11.59
C ARG A 70 25.33 1.82 10.55
N ASP A 71 24.22 1.19 10.90
CA ASP A 71 23.02 1.19 10.07
C ASP A 71 22.56 2.62 9.83
N GLN A 72 22.36 2.95 8.57
CA GLN A 72 21.78 4.20 8.08
C GLN A 72 20.39 3.89 7.58
N ARG A 73 19.47 4.83 7.74
CA ARG A 73 18.12 4.70 7.18
C ARG A 73 18.03 5.48 5.87
N LEU A 74 17.87 4.74 4.80
CA LEU A 74 17.62 5.27 3.46
C LEU A 74 16.13 5.21 3.16
N GLY A 75 15.65 6.02 2.22
CA GLY A 75 14.24 6.04 1.85
C GLY A 75 13.98 6.64 0.49
N GLY A 76 12.79 6.34 -0.01
CA GLY A 76 12.30 6.85 -1.27
C GLY A 76 10.78 6.88 -1.30
N SER A 77 10.23 7.62 -2.28
CA SER A 77 8.79 7.73 -2.51
C SER A 77 8.48 7.81 -3.99
N GLY A 78 7.24 7.49 -4.34
CA GLY A 78 6.80 7.56 -5.73
C GLY A 78 5.36 7.10 -5.90
N TRP A 79 4.93 7.05 -7.16
CA TRP A 79 3.61 6.62 -7.56
C TRP A 79 3.69 5.27 -8.29
N PHE A 80 2.59 4.52 -8.22
CA PHE A 80 2.46 3.24 -8.92
C PHE A 80 1.02 3.03 -9.41
N GLY A 81 0.89 2.22 -10.47
CA GLY A 81 -0.37 1.60 -10.87
C GLY A 81 -0.49 0.21 -10.25
N THR A 82 -1.71 -0.25 -10.01
CA THR A 82 -1.98 -1.61 -9.51
C THR A 82 -3.07 -2.27 -10.33
N VAL A 83 -2.91 -3.57 -10.57
CA VAL A 83 -3.94 -4.44 -11.15
C VAL A 83 -3.94 -5.76 -10.41
N GLY A 84 -5.11 -6.37 -10.31
CA GLY A 84 -5.21 -7.67 -9.63
C GLY A 84 -6.57 -8.31 -9.79
N ALA A 85 -6.66 -9.51 -9.22
CA ALA A 85 -7.86 -10.31 -9.22
C ALA A 85 -7.98 -11.11 -7.93
N GLY A 86 -9.18 -11.56 -7.63
CA GLY A 86 -9.41 -12.42 -6.46
C GLY A 86 -10.78 -13.07 -6.48
N TYR A 87 -11.00 -13.88 -5.47
CA TYR A 87 -12.27 -14.53 -5.23
C TYR A 87 -12.62 -14.45 -3.76
N ASP A 88 -13.86 -14.10 -3.48
CA ASP A 88 -14.40 -13.99 -2.12
C ASP A 88 -15.50 -15.00 -1.88
N TRP A 89 -15.64 -15.39 -0.62
CA TRP A 89 -16.75 -16.15 -0.06
C TRP A 89 -17.39 -15.35 1.08
N GLN A 90 -18.67 -15.08 0.98
CA GLN A 90 -19.42 -14.41 2.04
C GLN A 90 -20.17 -15.42 2.91
N PHE A 91 -20.01 -15.28 4.23
CA PHE A 91 -20.71 -16.05 5.26
C PHE A 91 -21.34 -15.06 6.25
N SER A 92 -22.64 -14.79 6.10
CA SER A 92 -23.31 -13.74 6.87
C SER A 92 -22.62 -12.39 6.65
N ASN A 93 -22.11 -11.77 7.72
CA ASN A 93 -21.39 -10.49 7.65
C ASN A 93 -19.86 -10.64 7.46
N TRP A 94 -19.35 -11.87 7.35
CA TRP A 94 -17.94 -12.12 7.12
C TRP A 94 -17.65 -12.41 5.66
N VAL A 95 -16.56 -11.88 5.17
CA VAL A 95 -16.05 -12.10 3.81
C VAL A 95 -14.63 -12.64 3.92
N PHE A 96 -14.44 -13.87 3.46
CA PHE A 96 -13.10 -14.46 3.33
C PHE A 96 -12.71 -14.46 1.85
N GLY A 97 -11.48 -14.11 1.52
CA GLY A 97 -11.04 -14.07 0.12
C GLY A 97 -9.58 -14.42 -0.07
N VAL A 98 -9.29 -14.78 -1.33
CA VAL A 98 -7.93 -14.95 -1.84
C VAL A 98 -7.72 -13.98 -2.99
N PHE A 99 -6.51 -13.44 -3.13
CA PHE A 99 -6.22 -12.50 -4.20
C PHE A 99 -4.77 -12.54 -4.64
N GLY A 100 -4.52 -12.01 -5.83
CA GLY A 100 -3.21 -11.71 -6.34
C GLY A 100 -3.22 -10.38 -7.06
N ASP A 101 -2.13 -9.62 -6.93
CA ASP A 101 -1.96 -8.34 -7.59
C ASP A 101 -0.52 -8.06 -8.02
N GLY A 102 -0.38 -7.14 -8.97
CA GLY A 102 0.86 -6.53 -9.38
C GLY A 102 0.78 -5.02 -9.21
N GLN A 103 1.86 -4.41 -8.75
CA GLN A 103 2.04 -2.97 -8.67
C GLN A 103 3.22 -2.60 -9.55
N PHE A 104 3.03 -1.63 -10.43
CA PHE A 104 3.98 -1.20 -11.47
C PHE A 104 4.21 0.28 -11.34
N GLY A 105 5.47 0.70 -11.18
CA GLY A 105 5.77 2.11 -11.04
C GLY A 105 7.21 2.36 -10.68
N GLU A 106 7.50 3.56 -10.25
CA GLU A 106 8.83 3.94 -9.86
C GLU A 106 8.82 4.65 -8.51
N ILE A 107 9.10 3.88 -7.45
CA ILE A 107 9.34 4.44 -6.12
C ILE A 107 10.85 4.61 -5.97
N ARG A 108 11.31 5.86 -6.08
CA ARG A 108 12.73 6.21 -6.15
C ARG A 108 13.21 6.75 -4.82
N GLY A 109 14.47 6.40 -4.46
CA GLY A 109 15.14 6.95 -3.29
C GLY A 109 16.64 6.95 -3.44
N SER A 110 17.35 7.42 -2.41
CA SER A 110 18.80 7.47 -2.40
C SER A 110 19.40 6.16 -1.89
N LEU A 111 20.48 5.72 -2.53
CA LEU A 111 21.41 4.72 -2.03
C LEU A 111 22.76 5.42 -1.82
N SER A 112 23.31 5.35 -0.61
CA SER A 112 24.55 6.06 -0.26
C SER A 112 25.57 5.11 0.34
N ASP A 113 26.81 5.21 -0.14
CA ASP A 113 27.99 4.63 0.50
C ASP A 113 28.90 5.76 1.01
N PRO A 114 28.87 6.05 2.32
CA PRO A 114 29.67 7.08 2.91
C PRO A 114 31.16 6.70 3.01
N VAL A 115 31.54 5.42 2.91
CA VAL A 115 32.92 4.97 2.96
C VAL A 115 33.65 5.36 1.68
N ASN A 116 33.03 5.13 0.53
CA ASN A 116 33.54 5.50 -0.78
C ASN A 116 33.14 6.91 -1.23
N VAL A 117 32.31 7.61 -0.43
CA VAL A 117 31.83 8.98 -0.72
C VAL A 117 31.07 9.02 -2.06
N ILE A 118 30.21 8.01 -2.28
CA ILE A 118 29.40 7.86 -3.50
C ILE A 118 27.91 7.70 -3.16
N GLU A 119 27.06 8.16 -4.08
CA GLU A 119 25.62 8.02 -3.98
C GLU A 119 24.98 7.70 -5.33
N GLY A 120 23.79 7.11 -5.28
CA GLY A 120 22.96 6.81 -6.43
C GLY A 120 21.48 6.81 -6.09
N ARG A 121 20.67 6.48 -7.06
CA ARG A 121 19.22 6.38 -6.89
C ARG A 121 18.77 4.94 -7.04
N GLU A 122 18.34 4.35 -5.93
CA GLU A 122 17.68 3.04 -5.92
C GLU A 122 16.21 3.18 -6.34
N LYS A 123 15.74 2.20 -7.10
CA LYS A 123 14.42 2.26 -7.70
C LYS A 123 13.70 0.92 -7.52
N LEU A 124 12.60 0.94 -6.79
CA LEU A 124 11.63 -0.15 -6.78
C LEU A 124 10.74 -0.01 -8.02
N ARG A 125 10.77 -1.00 -8.92
CA ARG A 125 10.07 -1.00 -10.19
C ARG A 125 8.71 -1.67 -10.09
N ASP A 126 8.74 -2.91 -9.62
CA ASP A 126 7.57 -3.77 -9.64
C ASP A 126 7.47 -4.52 -8.31
N THR A 127 6.26 -4.73 -7.84
CA THR A 127 5.96 -5.66 -6.77
C THR A 127 4.78 -6.52 -7.16
N TRP A 128 4.77 -7.75 -6.71
CA TRP A 128 3.62 -8.63 -6.82
C TRP A 128 3.25 -9.15 -5.42
N ALA A 129 2.00 -9.51 -5.23
CA ALA A 129 1.54 -10.08 -3.98
C ALA A 129 0.49 -11.15 -4.24
N ALA A 130 0.50 -12.18 -3.39
CA ALA A 130 -0.56 -13.17 -3.29
C ALA A 130 -0.90 -13.37 -1.82
N GLY A 131 -2.19 -13.38 -1.50
CA GLY A 131 -2.59 -13.41 -0.10
C GLY A 131 -4.04 -13.75 0.14
N VAL A 132 -4.39 -13.68 1.41
CA VAL A 132 -5.74 -13.89 1.91
C VAL A 132 -6.27 -12.58 2.51
N ARG A 133 -7.59 -12.41 2.48
CA ARG A 133 -8.24 -11.30 3.16
C ARG A 133 -9.40 -11.81 4.03
N LEU A 134 -9.59 -11.15 5.16
CA LEU A 134 -10.72 -11.35 6.05
C LEU A 134 -11.42 -10.01 6.24
N GLY A 135 -12.65 -9.93 5.80
CA GLY A 135 -13.47 -8.74 5.85
C GLY A 135 -14.70 -8.91 6.73
N TYR A 136 -15.23 -7.79 7.17
CA TYR A 136 -16.49 -7.69 7.89
C TYR A 136 -17.34 -6.60 7.26
N LEU A 137 -18.60 -6.93 6.98
CA LEU A 137 -19.58 -6.00 6.40
C LEU A 137 -20.07 -5.04 7.49
N VAL A 138 -19.46 -3.86 7.55
CA VAL A 138 -19.87 -2.77 8.46
C VAL A 138 -21.18 -2.12 8.01
N ALA A 139 -21.50 -2.25 6.72
CA ALA A 139 -22.79 -1.96 6.11
C ALA A 139 -22.99 -2.94 4.94
N PRO A 140 -24.23 -3.16 4.44
CA PRO A 140 -24.47 -4.09 3.34
C PRO A 140 -23.64 -3.84 2.09
N ASN A 141 -23.26 -2.61 1.85
CA ASN A 141 -22.47 -2.13 0.71
C ASN A 141 -21.03 -1.73 1.05
N VAL A 142 -20.55 -1.98 2.27
CA VAL A 142 -19.20 -1.62 2.73
C VAL A 142 -18.57 -2.80 3.44
N ASN A 143 -17.46 -3.28 2.87
CA ASN A 143 -16.62 -4.31 3.44
C ASN A 143 -15.33 -3.67 3.98
N SER A 144 -15.10 -3.75 5.29
CA SER A 144 -13.82 -3.41 5.92
C SER A 144 -13.02 -4.68 6.11
N TYR A 145 -11.75 -4.71 5.72
CA TYR A 145 -10.96 -5.94 5.74
C TYR A 145 -9.52 -5.72 6.17
N VAL A 146 -8.92 -6.80 6.63
CA VAL A 146 -7.47 -6.97 6.77
C VAL A 146 -6.99 -8.01 5.80
N ASN A 147 -5.73 -7.91 5.36
CA ASN A 147 -5.11 -8.87 4.47
C ASN A 147 -3.67 -9.14 4.87
N ALA A 148 -3.18 -10.30 4.47
CA ALA A 148 -1.81 -10.70 4.67
C ALA A 148 -1.42 -11.74 3.60
N GLY A 149 -0.12 -11.86 3.33
CA GLY A 149 0.35 -12.82 2.35
C GLY A 149 1.83 -12.69 2.04
N TYR A 150 2.19 -13.28 0.91
CA TYR A 150 3.53 -13.30 0.38
C TYR A 150 3.67 -12.27 -0.75
N THR A 151 4.84 -11.66 -0.87
CA THR A 151 5.11 -10.61 -1.86
C THR A 151 6.54 -10.72 -2.37
N GLY A 152 6.74 -10.31 -3.62
CA GLY A 152 8.06 -10.14 -4.21
C GLY A 152 8.24 -8.73 -4.75
N SER A 153 9.49 -8.29 -4.84
CA SER A 153 9.86 -6.96 -5.30
C SER A 153 11.05 -7.01 -6.24
N GLU A 154 10.99 -6.22 -7.31
CA GLU A 154 12.03 -6.05 -8.31
C GLU A 154 12.67 -4.66 -8.17
N TRP A 155 13.99 -4.65 -7.95
CA TRP A 155 14.79 -3.44 -7.79
C TRP A 155 15.73 -3.27 -8.98
N SER A 156 15.83 -2.06 -9.53
CA SER A 156 16.77 -1.78 -10.61
C SER A 156 18.19 -1.64 -10.08
N GLY A 157 19.16 -1.99 -10.91
CA GLY A 157 20.55 -1.64 -10.61
C GLY A 157 20.74 -0.13 -10.55
N THR A 158 21.67 0.30 -9.70
CA THR A 158 21.95 1.70 -9.42
C THR A 158 23.35 2.08 -9.88
N THR A 159 23.45 3.23 -10.55
CA THR A 159 24.72 3.87 -10.86
C THR A 159 25.08 4.83 -9.74
N LEU A 160 26.27 4.66 -9.16
CA LEU A 160 26.80 5.46 -8.06
C LEU A 160 27.80 6.48 -8.60
N THR A 161 27.61 7.73 -8.22
CA THR A 161 28.46 8.85 -8.58
C THR A 161 29.11 9.45 -7.33
N SER A 162 30.23 10.12 -7.49
CA SER A 162 30.87 10.82 -6.37
C SER A 162 30.00 11.94 -5.84
N LEU A 163 29.92 12.12 -4.52
CA LEU A 163 29.20 13.21 -3.87
C LEU A 163 29.70 14.60 -4.25
N VAL A 164 30.95 14.70 -4.73
CA VAL A 164 31.49 15.96 -5.22
C VAL A 164 31.23 16.21 -6.71
N GLY A 165 30.44 15.35 -7.34
CA GLY A 165 30.13 15.40 -8.78
C GLY A 165 31.16 14.66 -9.62
N GLY A 166 30.85 14.45 -10.90
CA GLY A 166 31.74 13.78 -11.84
C GLY A 166 31.07 12.58 -12.54
N PRO A 167 31.85 11.77 -13.26
CA PRO A 167 31.38 10.57 -13.92
C PRO A 167 30.93 9.49 -12.91
N SER A 168 30.21 8.49 -13.39
CA SER A 168 29.87 7.31 -12.60
C SER A 168 31.12 6.57 -12.15
N VAL A 169 31.13 6.18 -10.86
CA VAL A 169 32.29 5.55 -10.20
C VAL A 169 32.05 4.06 -10.02
N ALA A 170 30.85 3.67 -9.61
CA ALA A 170 30.50 2.29 -9.36
C ALA A 170 29.03 2.01 -9.77
N THR A 171 28.70 0.74 -9.84
CA THR A 171 27.32 0.25 -10.09
C THR A 171 26.97 -0.86 -9.14
N THR A 172 25.69 -0.97 -8.78
CA THR A 172 25.10 -2.15 -8.15
C THR A 172 24.21 -2.88 -9.16
N ALA A 173 24.13 -4.20 -9.06
CA ALA A 173 23.26 -4.98 -9.90
C ALA A 173 21.79 -4.82 -9.50
N SER A 174 20.87 -5.06 -10.45
CA SER A 174 19.46 -5.26 -10.14
C SER A 174 19.28 -6.51 -9.29
N PHE A 175 18.27 -6.51 -8.43
CA PHE A 175 18.00 -7.62 -7.53
C PHE A 175 16.51 -7.83 -7.29
N HIS A 176 16.17 -9.04 -6.91
CA HIS A 176 14.83 -9.45 -6.49
C HIS A 176 14.82 -9.75 -4.99
N ARG A 177 13.74 -9.40 -4.30
CA ARG A 177 13.51 -9.76 -2.90
C ARG A 177 12.10 -10.23 -2.66
N ASP A 178 12.01 -11.35 -1.97
CA ASP A 178 10.78 -11.90 -1.45
C ASP A 178 10.56 -11.44 -0.02
N GLY A 179 9.30 -11.50 0.40
CA GLY A 179 8.91 -11.07 1.71
C GLY A 179 7.46 -11.39 2.02
N TRP A 180 6.95 -10.81 3.08
CA TRP A 180 5.58 -10.93 3.50
C TRP A 180 4.97 -9.54 3.68
N PHE A 181 3.66 -9.45 3.62
CA PHE A 181 2.95 -8.21 3.85
C PHE A 181 1.77 -8.39 4.79
N ILE A 182 1.40 -7.29 5.43
CA ILE A 182 0.14 -7.12 6.13
C ILE A 182 -0.48 -5.80 5.69
N GLY A 183 -1.79 -5.77 5.60
CA GLY A 183 -2.50 -4.58 5.16
C GLY A 183 -3.95 -4.60 5.60
N GLY A 184 -4.68 -3.62 5.13
CA GLY A 184 -6.11 -3.52 5.36
C GLY A 184 -6.69 -2.35 4.60
N GLY A 185 -8.00 -2.35 4.50
CA GLY A 185 -8.70 -1.34 3.75
C GLY A 185 -10.20 -1.47 3.86
N PHE A 186 -10.85 -0.75 2.99
CA PHE A 186 -12.28 -0.85 2.80
C PHE A 186 -12.64 -0.86 1.33
N GLU A 187 -13.74 -1.53 1.03
CA GLU A 187 -14.31 -1.62 -0.30
C GLU A 187 -15.80 -1.26 -0.21
N ASN A 188 -16.25 -0.31 -0.99
CA ASN A 188 -17.62 0.16 -1.00
C ASN A 188 -18.19 0.20 -2.41
N SER A 189 -19.49 -0.01 -2.54
CA SER A 189 -20.16 0.11 -3.83
C SER A 189 -20.14 1.54 -4.35
N LEU A 190 -20.11 1.71 -5.68
CA LEU A 190 -20.14 3.01 -6.32
C LEU A 190 -21.54 3.62 -6.43
N ASN A 191 -22.53 3.10 -5.67
CA ASN A 191 -23.87 3.65 -5.63
C ASN A 191 -23.95 4.85 -4.67
N PHE A 192 -23.39 5.99 -5.07
CA PHE A 192 -23.48 7.26 -4.33
C PHE A 192 -23.60 8.44 -5.30
N PHE A 193 -24.07 9.58 -4.82
CA PHE A 193 -24.30 10.81 -5.61
C PHE A 193 -25.20 10.61 -6.86
N GLY A 194 -26.19 9.69 -6.80
CA GLY A 194 -27.08 9.44 -7.93
C GLY A 194 -26.47 8.59 -9.05
N ILE A 195 -25.25 8.13 -8.92
CA ILE A 195 -24.62 7.18 -9.84
C ILE A 195 -25.01 5.77 -9.39
N SER A 196 -25.64 5.02 -10.28
CA SER A 196 -25.91 3.59 -10.09
C SER A 196 -24.99 2.81 -11.01
N ALA A 197 -24.02 2.12 -10.44
CA ALA A 197 -23.04 1.30 -11.17
C ALA A 197 -23.03 -0.12 -10.61
N PRO A 198 -24.00 -0.98 -10.96
CA PRO A 198 -24.08 -2.34 -10.46
C PRO A 198 -22.80 -3.13 -10.78
N GLY A 199 -22.28 -3.85 -9.78
CA GLY A 199 -21.06 -4.65 -9.88
C GLY A 199 -19.76 -3.84 -9.73
N TRP A 200 -19.83 -2.51 -9.69
CA TRP A 200 -18.65 -1.67 -9.48
C TRP A 200 -18.51 -1.23 -8.03
N PHE A 201 -17.27 -1.31 -7.55
CA PHE A 201 -16.88 -0.92 -6.20
C PHE A 201 -15.61 -0.07 -6.25
N MET A 202 -15.36 0.65 -5.20
CA MET A 202 -14.10 1.35 -4.95
C MET A 202 -13.43 0.71 -3.74
N LYS A 203 -12.16 0.36 -3.89
CA LYS A 203 -11.31 -0.21 -2.85
C LYS A 203 -10.21 0.78 -2.51
N THR A 204 -10.04 1.08 -1.23
CA THR A 204 -8.86 1.80 -0.73
C THR A 204 -8.14 0.89 0.26
N GLU A 205 -6.84 0.69 0.03
CA GLU A 205 -6.02 -0.26 0.77
C GLU A 205 -4.69 0.38 1.19
N TYR A 206 -4.30 0.16 2.43
CA TYR A 206 -2.96 0.37 2.93
C TYR A 206 -2.26 -0.98 3.06
N ARG A 207 -0.99 -1.05 2.67
CA ARG A 207 -0.16 -2.25 2.77
C ARG A 207 1.22 -1.91 3.29
N SER A 208 1.74 -2.76 4.18
CA SER A 208 3.10 -2.73 4.69
C SER A 208 3.78 -4.05 4.35
N ALA A 209 4.85 -4.01 3.55
CA ALA A 209 5.59 -5.16 3.06
C ALA A 209 7.02 -5.17 3.60
N PHE A 210 7.46 -6.31 4.08
CA PHE A 210 8.75 -6.53 4.74
C PHE A 210 9.56 -7.54 3.95
N PHE A 211 10.77 -7.18 3.57
CA PHE A 211 11.65 -7.99 2.74
C PHE A 211 12.93 -8.37 3.48
N ASP A 212 13.55 -9.45 3.03
CA ASP A 212 14.79 -9.91 3.60
C ASP A 212 15.98 -9.03 3.22
N ARG A 213 17.00 -8.99 4.10
CA ARG A 213 18.23 -8.25 3.88
C ARG A 213 19.00 -8.84 2.69
N ILE A 214 19.58 -7.96 1.88
CA ILE A 214 20.52 -8.32 0.82
C ILE A 214 21.87 -7.59 1.05
N THR A 215 22.94 -8.21 0.57
CA THR A 215 24.25 -7.57 0.42
C THR A 215 24.52 -7.35 -1.06
N LEU A 216 24.65 -6.10 -1.46
CA LEU A 216 24.88 -5.66 -2.83
C LEU A 216 26.38 -5.35 -3.02
N PRO A 217 27.11 -6.18 -3.76
CA PRO A 217 28.49 -5.83 -4.14
C PRO A 217 28.50 -4.61 -5.05
N GLU A 218 29.40 -3.69 -4.77
CA GLU A 218 29.66 -2.55 -5.64
C GLU A 218 30.72 -2.92 -6.67
N THR A 219 30.49 -2.58 -7.93
CA THR A 219 31.44 -2.83 -9.01
C THR A 219 31.92 -1.50 -9.56
N PHE A 220 33.24 -1.24 -9.52
CA PHE A 220 33.80 -0.06 -10.13
C PHE A 220 33.66 -0.10 -11.66
N VAL A 221 33.33 1.04 -12.27
CA VAL A 221 33.19 1.17 -13.72
C VAL A 221 34.54 0.91 -14.44
N ALA A 222 35.64 1.21 -13.77
CA ALA A 222 37.02 1.09 -14.32
C ALA A 222 37.81 -0.10 -13.79
N GLY A 223 37.18 -1.09 -13.11
CA GLY A 223 37.97 -2.14 -12.51
C GLY A 223 37.19 -3.23 -11.77
N PRO A 224 37.90 -4.03 -10.96
CA PRO A 224 37.27 -5.14 -10.23
C PRO A 224 36.28 -4.66 -9.16
N LEU A 225 35.60 -5.62 -8.57
CA LEU A 225 34.73 -5.38 -7.41
C LEU A 225 35.38 -4.53 -6.35
N THR A 226 34.64 -3.64 -5.73
CA THR A 226 35.13 -2.88 -4.57
C THR A 226 35.42 -3.82 -3.40
N ALA A 227 36.23 -3.39 -2.44
CA ALA A 227 36.40 -4.12 -1.19
C ALA A 227 35.19 -3.95 -0.24
N SER A 228 34.14 -3.25 -0.66
CA SER A 228 32.92 -2.96 0.08
C SER A 228 31.68 -3.47 -0.62
N SER A 229 30.65 -3.67 0.19
CA SER A 229 29.30 -3.98 -0.26
C SER A 229 28.32 -3.20 0.60
N VAL A 230 27.18 -2.85 0.03
CA VAL A 230 26.09 -2.19 0.75
C VAL A 230 25.06 -3.24 1.16
N THR A 231 24.72 -3.30 2.45
CA THR A 231 23.58 -4.08 2.91
C THR A 231 22.31 -3.27 2.73
N PHE A 232 21.21 -3.94 2.40
CA PHE A 232 19.94 -3.28 2.16
C PHE A 232 18.79 -4.17 2.66
N LYS A 233 18.02 -3.66 3.63
CA LYS A 233 16.84 -4.35 4.18
C LYS A 233 15.61 -3.48 3.98
N PRO A 234 14.87 -3.66 2.87
CA PRO A 234 13.77 -2.78 2.54
C PRO A 234 12.48 -3.11 3.32
N TRP A 235 11.74 -2.06 3.58
CA TRP A 235 10.37 -2.06 4.07
C TRP A 235 9.57 -1.07 3.24
N VAL A 236 8.49 -1.56 2.59
CA VAL A 236 7.69 -0.78 1.64
C VAL A 236 6.30 -0.57 2.20
N GLN A 237 5.83 0.67 2.18
CA GLN A 237 4.48 1.05 2.57
C GLN A 237 3.78 1.67 1.38
N THR A 238 2.55 1.23 1.12
CA THR A 238 1.75 1.71 -0.02
C THR A 238 0.34 2.04 0.44
N ILE A 239 -0.24 3.07 -0.18
CA ILE A 239 -1.66 3.36 -0.14
C ILE A 239 -2.17 3.46 -1.57
N SER A 240 -3.24 2.74 -1.88
CA SER A 240 -3.81 2.70 -3.22
C SER A 240 -5.32 2.81 -3.19
N THR A 241 -5.88 3.37 -4.26
CA THR A 241 -7.31 3.35 -4.55
C THR A 241 -7.53 2.72 -5.91
N SER A 242 -8.46 1.78 -5.98
CA SER A 242 -8.75 0.98 -7.17
C SER A 242 -10.24 0.89 -7.43
N LEU A 243 -10.61 0.85 -8.69
CA LEU A 243 -11.92 0.41 -9.12
C LEU A 243 -11.93 -1.13 -9.15
N VAL A 244 -12.99 -1.71 -8.62
CA VAL A 244 -13.20 -3.16 -8.56
C VAL A 244 -14.46 -3.50 -9.34
N TYR A 245 -14.39 -4.50 -10.19
CA TYR A 245 -15.56 -5.08 -10.84
C TYR A 245 -15.77 -6.51 -10.32
N ARG A 246 -16.97 -6.78 -9.79
CA ARG A 246 -17.38 -8.09 -9.24
C ARG A 246 -18.28 -8.81 -10.20
N PHE A 247 -17.90 -10.02 -10.56
CA PHE A 247 -18.70 -10.92 -11.40
C PHE A 247 -19.65 -11.73 -10.51
N ASN A 248 -20.83 -11.20 -10.27
CA ASN A 248 -21.85 -11.90 -9.49
C ASN A 248 -22.59 -12.92 -10.38
N TRP A 249 -22.09 -14.13 -10.45
CA TRP A 249 -22.69 -15.20 -11.27
C TRP A 249 -23.84 -15.91 -10.56
N GLY A 250 -24.29 -15.44 -9.45
CA GLY A 250 -25.43 -15.95 -8.65
C GLY A 250 -26.42 -14.86 -8.33
N GLY A 251 -27.25 -14.48 -9.32
CA GLY A 251 -28.54 -13.83 -9.19
C GLY A 251 -28.77 -12.90 -8.00
N ALA A 252 -28.24 -11.68 -8.02
CA ALA A 252 -28.95 -10.59 -7.38
C ALA A 252 -30.18 -10.32 -8.25
N ARG A 253 -31.36 -10.76 -7.82
CA ARG A 253 -32.59 -10.24 -8.36
C ARG A 253 -32.72 -8.81 -7.86
N TYR A 254 -32.56 -7.88 -8.77
CA TYR A 254 -32.87 -6.46 -8.57
C TYR A 254 -34.37 -6.29 -8.38
#